data_eacb4163a6ed5f4d62c342a497592831
#
_entry.id   eacb4163a6ed5f4d62c342a497592831
#
_cell.length_a   1.000
_cell.length_b   1.000
_cell.length_c   1.000
_cell.angle_alpha   90.00
_cell.angle_beta   90.00
_cell.angle_gamma   90.00
#
_symmetry.space_group_name_H-M   'P 1'
#
loop_
_entity.id
_entity.type
_entity.pdbx_description
1 polymer ?
#
loop_
_entity_poly.entity_id
_entity_poly.type
_entity_poly.pdbx_seq_one_letter_code
_entity_poly.pdbx_strand_id
1 'polypeptide(L)'
;NGKILEIEETQEPLSICVEEENERMMRQIVTAWQKMYGGEQTELIVIPSGKEASKQKVQEIREAIVSGGGPDLFLAESPNPAWSEPKTVLFSDPEKEMEQGTFLSLEPYLEYFDTKLLEEQILTAGRFREKQMVLPMTYDYFLYAFDTENLPQSTELPETWEELIGRKEKAIRQTAGQRIGMQFFDTFGQIADYEKGELLLSENQLKEVLDEAAEFGSTSLNMDWKIGDTGVVSLNTIEEIAGEKTAHTLFALPNEEGGITANITLYAGINKNTKQPKKAVSFLQLLYSEEVLSGEGIPIDGRMEGSGVKFPQGVSVYKKDLEKRIRSLSKEDQEQMRDIQGKITAVRFYSELDGKLNALLMKYGAQSDEGEKRALAENAIREWKKLLK
;
A
#
# COMPACT_ATOMS: atom_id res chain seq x y z
N ASN A 1 -16.79 7.86 20.64
CA ASN A 1 -16.70 6.69 21.49
C ASN A 1 -17.53 5.58 20.83
N GLY A 2 -16.84 4.66 20.14
CA GLY A 2 -17.47 3.48 19.56
C GLY A 2 -18.11 2.60 20.66
N LYS A 3 -19.12 1.83 20.30
CA LYS A 3 -19.68 0.82 21.21
C LYS A 3 -18.59 -0.19 21.56
N ILE A 4 -18.45 -0.57 22.83
CA ILE A 4 -17.57 -1.66 23.24
C ILE A 4 -18.25 -2.98 22.87
N LEU A 5 -17.54 -3.82 22.13
CA LEU A 5 -18.03 -5.15 21.79
C LEU A 5 -17.85 -6.09 22.99
N GLU A 6 -18.95 -6.66 23.47
CA GLU A 6 -18.88 -7.72 24.46
C GLU A 6 -18.37 -9.02 23.84
N ILE A 7 -17.26 -9.53 24.37
CA ILE A 7 -16.70 -10.81 23.95
C ILE A 7 -17.12 -11.93 24.91
N GLU A 8 -17.32 -13.11 24.37
CA GLU A 8 -17.52 -14.31 25.15
C GLU A 8 -16.14 -14.85 25.56
N GLU A 9 -15.97 -15.18 26.84
CA GLU A 9 -14.76 -15.84 27.30
C GLU A 9 -14.60 -17.19 26.59
N THR A 10 -13.51 -17.37 25.87
CA THR A 10 -13.15 -18.64 25.24
C THR A 10 -11.84 -19.11 25.84
N GLN A 11 -11.65 -20.44 25.94
CA GLN A 11 -10.40 -21.01 26.43
C GLN A 11 -9.31 -21.01 25.35
N GLU A 12 -9.68 -20.84 24.08
CA GLU A 12 -8.72 -20.82 22.98
C GLU A 12 -8.08 -19.43 22.84
N PRO A 13 -6.74 -19.35 22.66
CA PRO A 13 -6.07 -18.08 22.42
C PRO A 13 -6.50 -17.47 21.09
N LEU A 14 -6.59 -16.14 21.02
CA LEU A 14 -6.74 -15.44 19.75
C LEU A 14 -5.43 -15.52 18.98
N SER A 15 -5.45 -16.15 17.83
CA SER A 15 -4.27 -16.30 16.98
C SER A 15 -4.16 -15.17 15.94
N ILE A 16 -3.02 -14.48 15.95
CA ILE A 16 -2.76 -13.28 15.13
C ILE A 16 -1.52 -13.52 14.29
N CYS A 17 -1.68 -13.50 12.97
CA CYS A 17 -0.56 -13.58 12.04
C CYS A 17 -0.01 -12.19 11.72
N VAL A 18 1.32 -12.07 11.74
CA VAL A 18 2.03 -10.81 11.51
C VAL A 18 3.42 -11.09 10.94
N GLU A 19 3.92 -10.20 10.08
CA GLU A 19 5.32 -10.22 9.66
C GLU A 19 6.26 -9.80 10.81
N GLU A 20 7.49 -10.34 10.81
CA GLU A 20 8.50 -10.13 11.85
C GLU A 20 8.78 -8.64 12.12
N GLU A 21 8.75 -7.80 11.09
CA GLU A 21 8.96 -6.36 11.23
C GLU A 21 7.91 -5.67 12.12
N ASN A 22 6.71 -6.21 12.16
CA ASN A 22 5.59 -5.67 12.93
C ASN A 22 5.41 -6.39 14.29
N GLU A 23 6.14 -7.46 14.55
CA GLU A 23 6.00 -8.28 15.77
C GLU A 23 6.10 -7.44 17.03
N ARG A 24 7.12 -6.59 17.13
CA ARG A 24 7.34 -5.74 18.32
C ARG A 24 6.14 -4.84 18.61
N MET A 25 5.60 -4.17 17.58
CA MET A 25 4.46 -3.27 17.73
C MET A 25 3.20 -4.05 18.09
N MET A 26 3.01 -5.21 17.43
CA MET A 26 1.86 -6.07 17.72
C MET A 26 1.88 -6.61 19.14
N ARG A 27 3.03 -7.00 19.69
CA ARG A 27 3.15 -7.44 21.10
C ARG A 27 2.73 -6.35 22.08
N GLN A 28 3.01 -5.08 21.80
CA GLN A 28 2.56 -3.96 22.65
C GLN A 28 1.03 -3.83 22.61
N ILE A 29 0.42 -3.95 21.45
CA ILE A 29 -1.05 -3.88 21.28
C ILE A 29 -1.71 -5.09 21.94
N VAL A 30 -1.15 -6.28 21.75
CA VAL A 30 -1.61 -7.52 22.41
C VAL A 30 -1.63 -7.34 23.93
N THR A 31 -0.54 -6.78 24.50
CA THR A 31 -0.45 -6.55 25.93
C THR A 31 -1.56 -5.59 26.41
N ALA A 32 -1.81 -4.51 25.68
CA ALA A 32 -2.89 -3.58 25.99
C ALA A 32 -4.25 -4.26 25.93
N TRP A 33 -4.51 -5.02 24.85
CA TRP A 33 -5.77 -5.74 24.70
C TRP A 33 -6.02 -6.77 25.80
N GLN A 34 -5.02 -7.57 26.14
CA GLN A 34 -5.09 -8.53 27.24
C GLN A 34 -5.46 -7.87 28.58
N LYS A 35 -4.84 -6.73 28.88
CA LYS A 35 -5.16 -5.97 30.10
C LYS A 35 -6.60 -5.42 30.10
N MET A 36 -7.08 -4.98 28.93
CA MET A 36 -8.45 -4.46 28.80
C MET A 36 -9.52 -5.56 28.96
N TYR A 37 -9.23 -6.77 28.52
CA TYR A 37 -10.16 -7.90 28.50
C TYR A 37 -9.85 -8.99 29.52
N GLY A 38 -9.24 -8.62 30.67
CA GLY A 38 -9.12 -9.50 31.82
C GLY A 38 -8.09 -10.64 31.68
N GLY A 39 -7.09 -10.49 30.81
CA GLY A 39 -6.01 -11.46 30.65
C GLY A 39 -6.29 -12.53 29.59
N GLU A 40 -7.18 -12.26 28.66
CA GLU A 40 -7.44 -13.14 27.50
C GLU A 40 -6.15 -13.56 26.80
N GLN A 41 -6.07 -14.84 26.41
CA GLN A 41 -4.86 -15.37 25.79
C GLN A 41 -4.79 -15.04 24.30
N THR A 42 -3.56 -14.81 23.82
CA THR A 42 -3.25 -14.56 22.41
C THR A 42 -2.04 -15.40 22.00
N GLU A 43 -2.00 -15.77 20.73
CA GLU A 43 -0.87 -16.42 20.08
C GLU A 43 -0.44 -15.56 18.88
N LEU A 44 0.82 -15.13 18.84
CA LEU A 44 1.38 -14.46 17.65
C LEU A 44 2.04 -15.50 16.75
N ILE A 45 1.56 -15.58 15.51
CA ILE A 45 2.13 -16.39 14.44
C ILE A 45 2.95 -15.46 13.56
N VAL A 46 4.28 -15.53 13.70
CA VAL A 46 5.20 -14.61 13.03
C VAL A 46 5.71 -15.20 11.73
N ILE A 47 5.60 -14.45 10.64
CA ILE A 47 6.24 -14.74 9.36
C ILE A 47 7.65 -14.16 9.41
N PRO A 48 8.70 -14.98 9.37
CA PRO A 48 10.08 -14.50 9.47
C PRO A 48 10.53 -13.75 8.22
N SER A 49 11.49 -12.84 8.35
CA SER A 49 12.03 -12.02 7.26
C SER A 49 12.96 -12.81 6.31
N GLY A 50 13.50 -13.94 6.72
CA GLY A 50 14.39 -14.77 5.89
C GLY A 50 13.65 -15.39 4.70
N LYS A 51 14.19 -15.24 3.47
CA LYS A 51 13.54 -15.59 2.20
C LYS A 51 12.95 -17.01 2.16
N GLU A 52 13.73 -18.03 2.53
CA GLU A 52 13.24 -19.43 2.52
C GLU A 52 12.32 -19.73 3.70
N ALA A 53 12.63 -19.18 4.87
CA ALA A 53 11.80 -19.37 6.06
C ALA A 53 10.43 -18.68 5.91
N SER A 54 10.38 -17.48 5.29
CA SER A 54 9.11 -16.81 5.01
C SER A 54 8.26 -17.58 4.03
N LYS A 55 8.83 -18.09 2.94
CA LYS A 55 8.10 -18.93 1.97
C LYS A 55 7.48 -20.16 2.62
N GLN A 56 8.27 -20.89 3.43
CA GLN A 56 7.79 -22.06 4.13
C GLN A 56 6.66 -21.72 5.10
N LYS A 57 6.81 -20.62 5.88
CA LYS A 57 5.80 -20.20 6.84
C LYS A 57 4.52 -19.71 6.17
N VAL A 58 4.62 -18.95 5.09
CA VAL A 58 3.48 -18.51 4.29
C VAL A 58 2.75 -19.72 3.70
N GLN A 59 3.47 -20.70 3.14
CA GLN A 59 2.85 -21.92 2.62
C GLN A 59 2.09 -22.68 3.71
N GLU A 60 2.68 -22.87 4.88
CA GLU A 60 2.04 -23.54 6.03
C GLU A 60 0.72 -22.83 6.41
N ILE A 61 0.74 -21.50 6.54
CA ILE A 61 -0.45 -20.72 6.90
C ILE A 61 -1.51 -20.81 5.80
N ARG A 62 -1.11 -20.70 4.54
CA ARG A 62 -2.03 -20.80 3.38
C ARG A 62 -2.72 -22.17 3.32
N GLU A 63 -1.97 -23.25 3.52
CA GLU A 63 -2.51 -24.62 3.56
C GLU A 63 -3.51 -24.78 4.71
N ALA A 64 -3.21 -24.21 5.88
CA ALA A 64 -4.12 -24.22 7.02
C ALA A 64 -5.43 -23.48 6.72
N ILE A 65 -5.38 -22.29 6.08
CA ILE A 65 -6.55 -21.53 5.68
C ILE A 65 -7.43 -22.32 4.70
N VAL A 66 -6.83 -22.91 3.67
CA VAL A 66 -7.54 -23.73 2.67
C VAL A 66 -8.20 -24.96 3.31
N SER A 67 -7.57 -25.52 4.34
CA SER A 67 -8.09 -26.66 5.09
C SER A 67 -9.19 -26.30 6.11
N GLY A 68 -9.62 -25.03 6.16
CA GLY A 68 -10.68 -24.57 7.07
C GLY A 68 -10.20 -24.15 8.46
N GLY A 69 -8.90 -23.93 8.64
CA GLY A 69 -8.24 -23.42 9.86
C GLY A 69 -7.45 -22.15 9.60
N GLY A 70 -6.27 -22.07 10.20
CA GLY A 70 -5.35 -20.94 10.11
C GLY A 70 -5.55 -19.91 11.23
N PRO A 71 -4.75 -18.81 11.23
CA PRO A 71 -4.88 -17.74 12.22
C PRO A 71 -6.27 -17.10 12.21
N ASP A 72 -6.71 -16.59 13.35
CA ASP A 72 -7.99 -15.87 13.45
C ASP A 72 -7.95 -14.50 12.75
N LEU A 73 -6.80 -13.83 12.85
CA LEU A 73 -6.60 -12.48 12.37
C LEU A 73 -5.26 -12.33 11.66
N PHE A 74 -5.25 -11.52 10.62
CA PHE A 74 -4.06 -11.17 9.85
C PHE A 74 -3.77 -9.67 9.95
N LEU A 75 -2.54 -9.29 10.25
CA LEU A 75 -1.98 -7.99 9.91
C LEU A 75 -0.95 -8.27 8.81
N ALA A 76 -1.34 -8.03 7.57
CA ALA A 76 -0.59 -8.47 6.39
C ALA A 76 -0.07 -7.30 5.57
N GLU A 77 1.14 -7.44 5.05
CA GLU A 77 1.72 -6.50 4.09
C GLU A 77 1.20 -6.81 2.68
N SER A 78 1.03 -5.75 1.89
CA SER A 78 0.79 -5.88 0.45
C SER A 78 2.10 -6.21 -0.28
N PRO A 79 2.04 -6.87 -1.44
CA PRO A 79 3.21 -6.98 -2.32
C PRO A 79 3.81 -5.60 -2.60
N ASN A 80 5.12 -5.55 -2.83
CA ASN A 80 5.78 -4.33 -3.28
C ASN A 80 6.56 -4.60 -4.57
N PRO A 81 5.97 -4.30 -5.74
CA PRO A 81 6.57 -4.59 -7.04
C PRO A 81 7.75 -3.67 -7.41
N ALA A 82 7.94 -2.58 -6.66
CA ALA A 82 9.04 -1.64 -6.90
C ALA A 82 10.42 -2.21 -6.49
N TRP A 83 10.46 -3.29 -5.73
CA TRP A 83 11.71 -3.90 -5.28
C TRP A 83 12.20 -4.94 -6.28
N SER A 84 13.51 -4.96 -6.52
CA SER A 84 14.16 -5.92 -7.41
C SER A 84 14.03 -7.37 -6.92
N GLU A 85 13.97 -7.55 -5.61
CA GLU A 85 13.66 -8.82 -4.96
C GLU A 85 12.41 -8.63 -4.09
N PRO A 86 11.22 -8.98 -4.60
CA PRO A 86 9.98 -8.81 -3.85
C PRO A 86 10.01 -9.70 -2.59
N LYS A 87 9.63 -9.10 -1.47
CA LYS A 87 9.43 -9.81 -0.21
C LYS A 87 8.30 -10.83 -0.36
N THR A 88 8.44 -11.98 0.25
CA THR A 88 7.34 -12.93 0.36
C THR A 88 6.31 -12.39 1.34
N VAL A 89 5.09 -12.18 0.87
CA VAL A 89 3.94 -11.73 1.67
C VAL A 89 2.91 -12.85 1.81
N LEU A 90 2.04 -12.74 2.80
CA LEU A 90 1.05 -13.78 3.08
C LEU A 90 0.06 -13.95 1.91
N PHE A 91 -0.39 -12.83 1.34
CA PHE A 91 -1.32 -12.80 0.21
C PHE A 91 -0.71 -12.01 -0.95
N SER A 92 -0.33 -12.71 -2.00
CA SER A 92 0.27 -12.10 -3.20
C SER A 92 -0.72 -11.27 -4.03
N ASP A 93 -2.01 -11.46 -3.79
CA ASP A 93 -3.10 -10.75 -4.44
C ASP A 93 -4.25 -10.54 -3.45
N PRO A 94 -4.23 -9.46 -2.64
CA PRO A 94 -5.24 -9.22 -1.63
C PRO A 94 -6.68 -9.08 -2.17
N GLU A 95 -6.85 -8.50 -3.37
CA GLU A 95 -8.18 -8.35 -3.98
C GLU A 95 -8.75 -9.71 -4.40
N LYS A 96 -7.91 -10.59 -4.93
CA LYS A 96 -8.29 -11.96 -5.25
C LYS A 96 -8.66 -12.76 -4.00
N GLU A 97 -7.96 -12.55 -2.90
CA GLU A 97 -8.31 -13.17 -1.62
C GLU A 97 -9.65 -12.69 -1.09
N MET A 98 -9.99 -11.41 -1.28
CA MET A 98 -11.33 -10.90 -0.95
C MET A 98 -12.41 -11.57 -1.84
N GLU A 99 -12.16 -11.72 -3.12
CA GLU A 99 -13.04 -12.40 -4.08
C GLU A 99 -13.26 -13.87 -3.70
N GLN A 100 -12.21 -14.59 -3.36
CA GLN A 100 -12.26 -15.99 -2.95
C GLN A 100 -12.89 -16.21 -1.56
N GLY A 101 -13.18 -15.11 -0.85
CA GLY A 101 -13.79 -15.15 0.46
C GLY A 101 -12.86 -15.69 1.55
N THR A 102 -11.58 -15.35 1.51
CA THR A 102 -10.61 -15.68 2.57
C THR A 102 -10.94 -14.94 3.87
N PHE A 103 -11.52 -13.75 3.77
CA PHE A 103 -11.81 -12.88 4.90
C PHE A 103 -13.28 -12.93 5.33
N LEU A 104 -13.50 -12.77 6.63
CA LEU A 104 -14.81 -12.51 7.20
C LEU A 104 -15.26 -11.08 6.85
N SER A 105 -16.48 -10.91 6.37
CA SER A 105 -17.03 -9.57 6.17
C SER A 105 -17.14 -8.79 7.48
N LEU A 106 -16.59 -7.59 7.49
CA LEU A 106 -16.64 -6.68 8.63
C LEU A 106 -17.92 -5.83 8.65
N GLU A 107 -18.76 -5.93 7.62
CA GLU A 107 -19.98 -5.12 7.49
C GLU A 107 -20.88 -5.16 8.74
N PRO A 108 -21.15 -6.33 9.38
CA PRO A 108 -21.95 -6.39 10.60
C PRO A 108 -21.32 -5.72 11.82
N TYR A 109 -20.03 -5.39 11.75
CA TYR A 109 -19.23 -4.89 12.86
C TYR A 109 -18.75 -3.44 12.66
N LEU A 110 -19.09 -2.79 11.54
CA LEU A 110 -18.60 -1.44 11.24
C LEU A 110 -19.02 -0.40 12.29
N GLU A 111 -20.16 -0.59 12.95
CA GLU A 111 -20.61 0.29 14.02
C GLU A 111 -19.69 0.33 15.26
N TYR A 112 -18.79 -0.65 15.40
CA TYR A 112 -17.81 -0.73 16.48
C TYR A 112 -16.52 0.04 16.19
N PHE A 113 -16.32 0.51 14.95
CA PHE A 113 -15.16 1.29 14.54
C PHE A 113 -15.52 2.76 14.41
N ASP A 114 -14.66 3.65 14.92
CA ASP A 114 -14.80 5.08 14.67
C ASP A 114 -14.18 5.45 13.30
N THR A 115 -14.89 5.10 12.24
CA THR A 115 -14.45 5.34 10.85
C THR A 115 -14.29 6.82 10.51
N LYS A 116 -14.86 7.73 11.30
CA LYS A 116 -14.69 9.18 11.11
C LYS A 116 -13.26 9.66 11.34
N LEU A 117 -12.50 8.92 12.15
CA LEU A 117 -11.08 9.18 12.42
C LEU A 117 -10.18 8.75 11.26
N LEU A 118 -10.69 7.92 10.35
CA LEU A 118 -9.93 7.26 9.30
C LEU A 118 -10.16 7.92 7.95
N GLU A 119 -9.19 7.83 7.06
CA GLU A 119 -9.28 8.29 5.68
C GLU A 119 -10.27 7.40 4.92
N GLU A 120 -11.50 7.88 4.75
CA GLU A 120 -12.59 7.11 4.16
C GLU A 120 -12.25 6.59 2.76
N GLN A 121 -11.62 7.42 1.94
CA GLN A 121 -11.20 7.06 0.59
C GLN A 121 -10.21 5.88 0.62
N ILE A 122 -9.28 5.86 1.58
CA ILE A 122 -8.30 4.77 1.73
C ILE A 122 -8.99 3.48 2.16
N LEU A 123 -9.98 3.56 3.05
CA LEU A 123 -10.74 2.38 3.50
C LEU A 123 -11.50 1.68 2.37
N THR A 124 -11.88 2.41 1.31
CA THR A 124 -12.62 1.83 0.18
C THR A 124 -11.86 0.72 -0.54
N ALA A 125 -10.53 0.74 -0.54
CA ALA A 125 -9.72 -0.33 -1.12
C ALA A 125 -9.95 -1.70 -0.45
N GLY A 126 -10.37 -1.72 0.81
CA GLY A 126 -10.68 -2.96 1.53
C GLY A 126 -12.10 -3.48 1.30
N ARG A 127 -12.85 -2.91 0.35
CA ARG A 127 -14.21 -3.35 0.00
C ARG A 127 -14.22 -4.30 -1.18
N PHE A 128 -15.10 -5.27 -1.10
CA PHE A 128 -15.44 -6.15 -2.22
C PHE A 128 -16.96 -6.33 -2.25
N ARG A 129 -17.60 -6.08 -3.40
CA ARG A 129 -19.08 -6.08 -3.56
C ARG A 129 -19.78 -5.27 -2.47
N GLU A 130 -19.36 -4.04 -2.31
CA GLU A 130 -19.88 -3.07 -1.31
C GLU A 130 -19.68 -3.48 0.16
N LYS A 131 -19.01 -4.58 0.45
CA LYS A 131 -18.75 -5.06 1.81
C LYS A 131 -17.31 -4.80 2.21
N GLN A 132 -17.10 -4.27 3.41
CA GLN A 132 -15.77 -4.16 3.98
C GLN A 132 -15.24 -5.54 4.37
N MET A 133 -14.21 -6.01 3.67
CA MET A 133 -13.59 -7.32 3.88
C MET A 133 -12.32 -7.22 4.71
N VAL A 134 -11.52 -6.19 4.45
CA VAL A 134 -10.30 -5.89 5.21
C VAL A 134 -10.27 -4.40 5.54
N LEU A 135 -9.49 -4.02 6.56
CA LEU A 135 -9.26 -2.63 6.92
C LEU A 135 -7.83 -2.24 6.52
N PRO A 136 -7.63 -1.35 5.54
CA PRO A 136 -6.35 -0.72 5.30
C PRO A 136 -5.81 -0.08 6.58
N MET A 137 -4.51 -0.26 6.85
CA MET A 137 -3.82 0.28 8.03
C MET A 137 -2.88 1.41 7.65
N THR A 138 -2.07 1.17 6.62
CA THR A 138 -1.13 2.15 6.08
C THR A 138 -1.21 2.20 4.57
N TYR A 139 -0.86 3.35 4.01
CA TYR A 139 -0.77 3.57 2.57
C TYR A 139 0.46 4.40 2.22
N ASP A 140 0.85 4.37 0.96
CA ASP A 140 1.97 5.13 0.44
C ASP A 140 1.72 5.53 -1.02
N TYR A 141 2.40 6.58 -1.46
CA TYR A 141 2.57 6.97 -2.86
C TYR A 141 3.91 7.70 -3.02
N PHE A 142 4.43 7.71 -4.22
CA PHE A 142 5.70 8.36 -4.51
C PHE A 142 5.54 9.81 -4.90
N LEU A 143 6.46 10.63 -4.42
CA LEU A 143 6.57 12.05 -4.67
C LEU A 143 7.90 12.37 -5.33
N TYR A 144 7.88 13.35 -6.20
CA TYR A 144 9.07 13.98 -6.72
C TYR A 144 9.24 15.31 -5.99
N ALA A 145 10.40 15.50 -5.36
CA ALA A 145 10.79 16.73 -4.73
C ALA A 145 11.89 17.38 -5.56
N PHE A 146 11.56 18.48 -6.22
CA PHE A 146 12.50 19.28 -6.98
C PHE A 146 12.92 20.49 -6.16
N ASP A 147 14.19 20.77 -6.14
CA ASP A 147 14.65 22.09 -5.73
C ASP A 147 14.01 23.14 -6.65
N THR A 148 13.29 24.09 -6.08
CA THR A 148 12.52 25.11 -6.85
C THR A 148 13.43 25.90 -7.81
N GLU A 149 14.72 26.07 -7.47
CA GLU A 149 15.68 26.74 -8.33
C GLU A 149 15.98 25.97 -9.63
N ASN A 150 15.76 24.66 -9.63
CA ASN A 150 16.01 23.78 -10.79
C ASN A 150 14.84 23.71 -11.77
N LEU A 151 13.66 24.22 -11.38
CA LEU A 151 12.52 24.33 -12.27
C LEU A 151 12.28 25.79 -12.64
N PRO A 152 12.04 26.12 -13.92
CA PRO A 152 11.61 27.46 -14.31
C PRO A 152 10.37 27.88 -13.52
N GLN A 153 10.33 29.15 -13.07
CA GLN A 153 9.22 29.69 -12.24
C GLN A 153 7.82 29.58 -12.85
N SER A 154 7.73 29.35 -14.16
CA SER A 154 6.48 29.17 -14.90
C SER A 154 6.19 27.73 -15.29
N THR A 155 6.92 26.74 -14.72
CA THR A 155 6.70 25.33 -15.07
C THR A 155 5.39 24.86 -14.50
N GLU A 156 4.40 24.60 -15.35
CA GLU A 156 3.21 23.86 -14.98
C GLU A 156 3.59 22.39 -14.80
N LEU A 157 3.22 21.82 -13.66
CA LEU A 157 3.48 20.39 -13.38
C LEU A 157 2.53 19.52 -14.19
N PRO A 158 2.95 18.33 -14.62
CA PRO A 158 2.07 17.42 -15.34
C PRO A 158 0.97 16.90 -14.43
N GLU A 159 -0.28 16.97 -14.89
CA GLU A 159 -1.45 16.47 -14.17
C GLU A 159 -1.93 15.10 -14.68
N THR A 160 -1.44 14.69 -15.86
CA THR A 160 -1.76 13.40 -16.47
C THR A 160 -0.50 12.66 -16.92
N TRP A 161 -0.62 11.37 -17.15
CA TRP A 161 0.47 10.56 -17.71
C TRP A 161 0.93 11.10 -19.06
N GLU A 162 -0.01 11.42 -19.96
CA GLU A 162 0.28 11.96 -21.28
C GLU A 162 1.07 13.28 -21.20
N GLU A 163 0.69 14.18 -20.30
CA GLU A 163 1.44 15.41 -20.06
C GLU A 163 2.84 15.12 -19.52
N LEU A 164 3.01 14.15 -18.62
CA LEU A 164 4.32 13.79 -18.08
C LEU A 164 5.27 13.30 -19.17
N ILE A 165 4.84 12.37 -20.01
CA ILE A 165 5.69 11.81 -21.08
C ILE A 165 5.98 12.83 -22.18
N GLY A 166 5.11 13.82 -22.38
CA GLY A 166 5.29 14.93 -23.30
C GLY A 166 6.29 15.99 -22.82
N ARG A 167 6.74 15.94 -21.56
CA ARG A 167 7.63 16.96 -20.98
C ARG A 167 9.03 16.93 -21.61
N LYS A 168 9.57 18.13 -21.78
CA LYS A 168 10.91 18.36 -22.35
C LYS A 168 11.89 18.93 -21.33
N GLU A 169 11.39 19.41 -20.18
CA GLU A 169 12.21 19.96 -19.11
C GLU A 169 13.18 18.90 -18.57
N LYS A 170 14.46 19.25 -18.59
CA LYS A 170 15.53 18.32 -18.22
C LYS A 170 15.34 17.72 -16.84
N ALA A 171 14.98 18.53 -15.85
CA ALA A 171 14.79 18.09 -14.47
C ALA A 171 13.65 17.03 -14.37
N ILE A 172 12.49 17.30 -14.97
CA ILE A 172 11.34 16.38 -14.95
C ILE A 172 11.68 15.08 -15.65
N ARG A 173 12.22 15.14 -16.88
CA ARG A 173 12.59 13.93 -17.64
C ARG A 173 13.63 13.09 -16.92
N GLN A 174 14.62 13.72 -16.31
CA GLN A 174 15.71 13.04 -15.64
C GLN A 174 15.21 12.29 -14.42
N THR A 175 14.44 12.94 -13.55
CA THR A 175 13.93 12.33 -12.32
C THR A 175 12.80 11.34 -12.59
N ALA A 176 11.76 11.75 -13.30
CA ALA A 176 10.63 10.88 -13.59
C ALA A 176 11.03 9.70 -14.50
N GLY A 177 11.83 9.93 -15.53
CA GLY A 177 12.28 8.87 -16.44
C GLY A 177 13.11 7.79 -15.78
N GLN A 178 13.96 8.12 -14.79
CA GLN A 178 14.72 7.12 -14.05
C GLN A 178 13.84 6.27 -13.13
N ARG A 179 12.74 6.81 -12.68
CA ARG A 179 11.83 6.15 -11.72
C ARG A 179 10.61 5.52 -12.38
N ILE A 180 10.39 5.79 -13.67
CA ILE A 180 9.22 5.28 -14.38
C ILE A 180 9.09 3.76 -14.28
N GLY A 181 10.20 3.04 -14.35
CA GLY A 181 10.24 1.59 -14.19
C GLY A 181 9.82 1.10 -12.80
N MET A 182 9.94 1.93 -11.75
CA MET A 182 9.52 1.61 -10.40
C MET A 182 8.07 1.96 -10.11
N GLN A 183 7.47 2.84 -10.92
CA GLN A 183 6.15 3.41 -10.69
C GLN A 183 5.20 3.16 -11.87
N PHE A 184 5.64 2.43 -12.87
CA PHE A 184 4.90 2.19 -14.09
C PHE A 184 3.51 1.58 -13.83
N PHE A 185 3.40 0.70 -12.85
CA PHE A 185 2.14 0.08 -12.47
C PHE A 185 1.14 1.08 -11.84
N ASP A 186 1.59 2.19 -11.26
CA ASP A 186 0.71 3.22 -10.72
C ASP A 186 0.01 4.04 -11.82
N THR A 187 0.56 4.02 -13.03
CA THR A 187 -0.03 4.67 -14.20
C THR A 187 -1.40 4.10 -14.54
N PHE A 188 -1.58 2.80 -14.38
CA PHE A 188 -2.80 2.11 -14.80
C PHE A 188 -3.93 2.13 -13.76
N GLY A 189 -3.69 2.62 -12.55
CA GLY A 189 -4.65 2.42 -11.49
C GLY A 189 -4.92 0.92 -11.30
N GLN A 190 -6.13 0.45 -11.54
CA GLN A 190 -6.50 -0.97 -11.44
C GLN A 190 -6.36 -1.67 -12.80
N ILE A 191 -5.63 -2.78 -12.85
CA ILE A 191 -5.40 -3.55 -14.09
C ILE A 191 -6.29 -4.79 -14.22
N ALA A 192 -6.98 -5.17 -13.17
CA ALA A 192 -7.89 -6.31 -13.14
C ALA A 192 -9.17 -5.99 -12.35
N ASP A 193 -10.31 -6.45 -12.85
CA ASP A 193 -11.59 -6.45 -12.15
C ASP A 193 -11.86 -7.89 -11.65
N TYR A 194 -11.59 -8.12 -10.38
CA TYR A 194 -11.78 -9.44 -9.77
C TYR A 194 -13.26 -9.79 -9.57
N GLU A 195 -14.16 -8.82 -9.50
CA GLU A 195 -15.59 -9.08 -9.42
C GLU A 195 -16.13 -9.69 -10.71
N LYS A 196 -15.57 -9.26 -11.83
CA LYS A 196 -15.94 -9.76 -13.17
C LYS A 196 -15.00 -10.84 -13.70
N GLY A 197 -13.82 -11.01 -13.07
CA GLY A 197 -12.77 -11.89 -13.58
C GLY A 197 -12.19 -11.40 -14.91
N GLU A 198 -12.09 -10.09 -15.09
CA GLU A 198 -11.69 -9.45 -16.33
C GLU A 198 -10.40 -8.66 -16.16
N LEU A 199 -9.54 -8.73 -17.18
CA LEU A 199 -8.39 -7.86 -17.31
C LEU A 199 -8.84 -6.54 -17.94
N LEU A 200 -8.54 -5.42 -17.29
CA LEU A 200 -8.94 -4.07 -17.71
C LEU A 200 -8.03 -3.49 -18.80
N LEU A 201 -6.85 -4.07 -19.00
CA LEU A 201 -5.93 -3.70 -20.07
C LEU A 201 -6.16 -4.50 -21.35
N SER A 202 -6.34 -3.81 -22.47
CA SER A 202 -6.23 -4.42 -23.79
C SER A 202 -4.75 -4.54 -24.21
N GLU A 203 -4.50 -5.43 -25.20
CA GLU A 203 -3.17 -5.60 -25.76
C GLU A 203 -2.61 -4.31 -26.36
N ASN A 204 -3.45 -3.56 -27.09
CA ASN A 204 -3.04 -2.30 -27.71
C ASN A 204 -2.70 -1.23 -26.68
N GLN A 205 -3.52 -1.07 -25.62
CA GLN A 205 -3.23 -0.14 -24.53
C GLN A 205 -1.95 -0.51 -23.81
N LEU A 206 -1.75 -1.79 -23.49
CA LEU A 206 -0.51 -2.25 -22.85
C LEU A 206 0.70 -1.93 -23.72
N LYS A 207 0.64 -2.23 -25.03
CA LYS A 207 1.74 -1.95 -25.96
C LYS A 207 2.05 -0.45 -26.04
N GLU A 208 1.03 0.39 -26.19
CA GLU A 208 1.17 1.85 -26.27
C GLU A 208 1.88 2.41 -25.06
N VAL A 209 1.44 2.08 -23.86
CA VAL A 209 2.06 2.58 -22.62
C VAL A 209 3.46 2.00 -22.40
N LEU A 210 3.71 0.75 -22.82
CA LEU A 210 5.06 0.16 -22.77
C LEU A 210 6.03 0.89 -23.73
N ASP A 211 5.59 1.25 -24.93
CA ASP A 211 6.40 2.03 -25.88
C ASP A 211 6.73 3.41 -25.32
N GLU A 212 5.74 4.12 -24.81
CA GLU A 212 5.90 5.45 -24.19
C GLU A 212 6.84 5.40 -22.96
N ALA A 213 6.64 4.46 -22.07
CA ALA A 213 7.47 4.31 -20.88
C ALA A 213 8.93 3.95 -21.23
N ALA A 214 9.12 3.06 -22.20
CA ALA A 214 10.45 2.66 -22.66
C ALA A 214 11.18 3.83 -23.34
N GLU A 215 10.51 4.60 -24.18
CA GLU A 215 11.07 5.78 -24.82
C GLU A 215 11.42 6.86 -23.81
N PHE A 216 10.51 7.19 -22.90
CA PHE A 216 10.72 8.19 -21.87
C PHE A 216 11.89 7.80 -20.94
N GLY A 217 11.94 6.54 -20.51
CA GLY A 217 13.02 6.01 -19.67
C GLY A 217 14.37 6.02 -20.38
N SER A 218 14.44 5.61 -21.66
CA SER A 218 15.69 5.57 -22.43
C SER A 218 16.30 6.94 -22.64
N THR A 219 15.48 7.96 -22.87
CA THR A 219 15.95 9.34 -23.05
C THR A 219 16.48 9.95 -21.75
N SER A 220 16.02 9.51 -20.59
CA SER A 220 16.50 9.98 -19.29
C SER A 220 17.88 9.44 -18.92
N LEU A 221 18.21 8.21 -19.33
CA LEU A 221 19.50 7.57 -19.04
C LEU A 221 20.70 8.25 -19.73
N ASN A 222 20.45 8.97 -20.82
CA ASN A 222 21.47 9.68 -21.58
C ASN A 222 21.75 11.11 -21.09
N MET A 223 21.14 11.53 -19.99
CA MET A 223 21.35 12.86 -19.42
C MET A 223 22.45 12.83 -18.36
N ASP A 224 23.32 13.87 -18.34
CA ASP A 224 24.28 14.07 -17.25
C ASP A 224 23.52 14.30 -15.93
N TRP A 225 23.69 13.38 -15.01
CA TRP A 225 23.06 13.43 -13.70
C TRP A 225 23.98 14.11 -12.69
N LYS A 226 23.47 15.12 -11.99
CA LYS A 226 24.07 15.62 -10.75
C LYS A 226 23.26 15.13 -9.57
N ILE A 227 23.90 14.34 -8.72
CA ILE A 227 23.32 13.92 -7.43
C ILE A 227 23.07 15.17 -6.58
N GLY A 228 21.84 15.39 -6.13
CA GLY A 228 21.48 16.46 -5.19
C GLY A 228 20.49 17.50 -5.69
N ASP A 229 20.18 17.54 -6.98
CA ASP A 229 19.29 18.57 -7.54
C ASP A 229 17.79 18.19 -7.47
N THR A 230 17.47 16.91 -7.30
CA THR A 230 16.10 16.40 -7.23
C THR A 230 16.05 15.08 -6.45
N GLY A 231 14.96 14.81 -5.78
CA GLY A 231 14.75 13.58 -5.02
C GLY A 231 13.43 12.90 -5.35
N VAL A 232 13.40 11.58 -5.18
CA VAL A 232 12.16 10.83 -5.08
C VAL A 232 12.01 10.42 -3.64
N VAL A 233 10.92 10.82 -3.03
CA VAL A 233 10.54 10.44 -1.67
C VAL A 233 9.21 9.71 -1.71
N SER A 234 9.04 8.73 -0.85
CA SER A 234 7.71 8.18 -0.62
C SER A 234 6.98 9.03 0.42
N LEU A 235 5.67 8.95 0.46
CA LEU A 235 4.88 9.61 1.50
C LEU A 235 5.36 9.18 2.89
N ASN A 236 5.80 7.92 3.02
CA ASN A 236 6.31 7.38 4.28
C ASN A 236 7.62 8.02 4.75
N THR A 237 8.41 8.59 3.84
CA THR A 237 9.72 9.23 4.14
C THR A 237 9.70 10.73 3.88
N ILE A 238 8.52 11.34 3.82
CA ILE A 238 8.37 12.78 3.50
C ILE A 238 9.14 13.69 4.45
N GLU A 239 9.35 13.27 5.69
CA GLU A 239 10.14 14.03 6.66
C GLU A 239 11.63 14.16 6.26
N GLU A 240 12.13 13.36 5.33
CA GLU A 240 13.52 13.45 4.87
C GLU A 240 13.84 14.80 4.19
N ILE A 241 12.84 15.44 3.57
CA ILE A 241 13.00 16.79 3.02
C ILE A 241 12.90 17.90 4.08
N ALA A 242 12.51 17.56 5.30
CA ALA A 242 12.45 18.52 6.40
C ALA A 242 13.86 18.96 6.81
N GLY A 243 14.11 20.25 6.84
CA GLY A 243 15.41 20.82 7.22
C GLY A 243 16.34 21.11 6.04
N GLU A 244 15.97 20.79 4.83
CA GLU A 244 16.59 21.36 3.66
C GLU A 244 16.30 22.88 3.60
N LYS A 245 17.29 23.68 3.25
CA LYS A 245 17.19 25.14 3.24
C LYS A 245 16.47 25.69 2.03
N THR A 246 16.27 24.87 1.03
CA THR A 246 15.70 25.25 -0.26
C THR A 246 14.19 24.92 -0.25
N ALA A 247 13.41 25.77 -0.91
CA ALA A 247 12.00 25.48 -1.16
C ALA A 247 11.89 24.38 -2.21
N HIS A 248 10.93 23.48 -2.03
CA HIS A 248 10.67 22.38 -2.95
C HIS A 248 9.46 22.63 -3.83
N THR A 249 9.50 22.10 -5.04
CA THR A 249 8.31 21.87 -5.86
C THR A 249 8.00 20.39 -5.81
N LEU A 250 6.86 20.04 -5.22
CA LEU A 250 6.41 18.67 -5.03
C LEU A 250 5.38 18.29 -6.07
N PHE A 251 5.51 17.11 -6.65
CA PHE A 251 4.43 16.53 -7.44
C PHE A 251 4.45 15.01 -7.34
N ALA A 252 3.28 14.38 -7.48
CA ALA A 252 3.16 12.93 -7.54
C ALA A 252 2.99 12.45 -8.98
N LEU A 253 3.35 11.17 -9.26
CA LEU A 253 3.13 10.59 -10.56
C LEU A 253 1.63 10.55 -10.86
N PRO A 254 1.17 11.20 -11.95
CA PRO A 254 -0.23 11.15 -12.32
C PRO A 254 -0.60 9.78 -12.90
N ASN A 255 -1.82 9.33 -12.61
CA ASN A 255 -2.42 8.17 -13.26
C ASN A 255 -3.17 8.56 -14.55
N GLU A 256 -3.74 7.60 -15.25
CA GLU A 256 -4.49 7.82 -16.49
C GLU A 256 -5.71 8.73 -16.32
N GLU A 257 -6.27 8.79 -15.12
CA GLU A 257 -7.47 9.60 -14.81
C GLU A 257 -7.14 11.06 -14.46
N GLY A 258 -5.87 11.44 -14.46
CA GLY A 258 -5.42 12.77 -14.08
C GLY A 258 -5.36 13.01 -12.58
N GLY A 259 -5.34 11.95 -11.79
CA GLY A 259 -5.19 11.99 -10.34
C GLY A 259 -3.98 11.19 -9.89
N ILE A 260 -3.99 10.77 -8.64
CA ILE A 260 -2.91 10.03 -7.99
C ILE A 260 -3.45 8.68 -7.51
N THR A 261 -2.65 7.63 -7.67
CA THR A 261 -2.93 6.30 -7.11
C THR A 261 -2.19 6.13 -5.79
N ALA A 262 -2.94 5.94 -4.71
CA ALA A 262 -2.39 5.52 -3.42
C ALA A 262 -2.42 3.99 -3.29
N ASN A 263 -1.36 3.43 -2.73
CA ASN A 263 -1.21 1.98 -2.58
C ASN A 263 -1.31 1.60 -1.11
N ILE A 264 -2.13 0.61 -0.80
CA ILE A 264 -2.20 0.04 0.54
C ILE A 264 -0.94 -0.78 0.79
N THR A 265 -0.25 -0.50 1.87
CA THR A 265 1.02 -1.16 2.22
C THR A 265 0.87 -2.17 3.35
N LEU A 266 -0.07 -1.93 4.28
CA LEU A 266 -0.41 -2.82 5.39
C LEU A 266 -1.92 -2.81 5.61
N TYR A 267 -2.50 -3.94 5.92
CA TYR A 267 -3.93 -4.08 6.16
C TYR A 267 -4.24 -5.19 7.16
N ALA A 268 -5.39 -5.10 7.81
CA ALA A 268 -5.87 -6.12 8.72
C ALA A 268 -7.13 -6.79 8.20
N GLY A 269 -7.22 -8.10 8.38
CA GLY A 269 -8.39 -8.90 8.03
C GLY A 269 -8.63 -10.02 9.03
N ILE A 270 -9.86 -10.47 9.14
CA ILE A 270 -10.25 -11.61 9.96
C ILE A 270 -10.45 -12.82 9.05
N ASN A 271 -9.86 -13.94 9.43
CA ASN A 271 -10.04 -15.21 8.73
C ASN A 271 -11.51 -15.64 8.79
N LYS A 272 -12.11 -15.96 7.64
CA LYS A 272 -13.47 -16.48 7.62
C LYS A 272 -13.67 -17.77 8.43
N ASN A 273 -12.59 -18.53 8.63
CA ASN A 273 -12.60 -19.79 9.36
C ASN A 273 -12.56 -19.60 10.89
N THR A 274 -12.40 -18.37 11.38
CA THR A 274 -12.34 -18.12 12.83
C THR A 274 -13.59 -18.60 13.53
N LYS A 275 -13.41 -19.21 14.68
CA LYS A 275 -14.50 -19.61 15.57
C LYS A 275 -14.80 -18.59 16.66
N GLN A 276 -14.01 -17.51 16.71
CA GLN A 276 -14.13 -16.45 17.71
C GLN A 276 -14.16 -15.04 17.07
N PRO A 277 -15.13 -14.79 16.14
CA PRO A 277 -15.16 -13.56 15.36
C PRO A 277 -15.29 -12.29 16.21
N LYS A 278 -16.10 -12.31 17.27
CA LYS A 278 -16.24 -11.16 18.17
C LYS A 278 -14.93 -10.81 18.87
N LYS A 279 -14.17 -11.82 19.30
CA LYS A 279 -12.86 -11.64 19.92
C LYS A 279 -11.85 -11.04 18.94
N ALA A 280 -11.83 -11.50 17.69
CA ALA A 280 -11.01 -10.93 16.63
C ALA A 280 -11.41 -9.47 16.30
N VAL A 281 -12.72 -9.17 16.22
CA VAL A 281 -13.22 -7.81 16.01
C VAL A 281 -12.85 -6.88 17.16
N SER A 282 -12.93 -7.33 18.42
CA SER A 282 -12.54 -6.50 19.57
C SER A 282 -11.06 -6.14 19.54
N PHE A 283 -10.21 -7.05 19.04
CA PHE A 283 -8.79 -6.76 18.83
C PHE A 283 -8.60 -5.72 17.72
N LEU A 284 -9.31 -5.87 16.57
CA LEU A 284 -9.27 -4.87 15.51
C LEU A 284 -9.80 -3.51 15.98
N GLN A 285 -10.83 -3.49 16.81
CA GLN A 285 -11.35 -2.25 17.39
C GLN A 285 -10.27 -1.50 18.16
N LEU A 286 -9.47 -2.22 18.95
CA LEU A 286 -8.34 -1.62 19.66
C LEU A 286 -7.26 -1.16 18.67
N LEU A 287 -6.89 -1.99 17.70
CA LEU A 287 -5.86 -1.70 16.69
C LEU A 287 -6.16 -0.42 15.90
N TYR A 288 -7.45 -0.15 15.63
CA TYR A 288 -7.93 1.03 14.91
C TYR A 288 -8.46 2.14 15.83
N SER A 289 -8.20 2.07 17.14
CA SER A 289 -8.55 3.14 18.07
C SER A 289 -7.65 4.38 17.88
N GLU A 290 -8.16 5.55 18.25
CA GLU A 290 -7.38 6.79 18.20
C GLU A 290 -6.10 6.68 19.04
N GLU A 291 -6.18 6.07 20.21
CA GLU A 291 -5.08 5.92 21.14
C GLU A 291 -3.91 5.11 20.53
N VAL A 292 -4.21 4.05 19.79
CA VAL A 292 -3.20 3.23 19.12
C VAL A 292 -2.69 3.94 17.86
N LEU A 293 -3.61 4.42 17.00
CA LEU A 293 -3.24 5.04 15.72
C LEU A 293 -2.51 6.37 15.88
N SER A 294 -2.78 7.15 16.94
CA SER A 294 -2.02 8.37 17.28
C SER A 294 -0.65 8.08 17.87
N GLY A 295 -0.44 6.85 18.35
CA GLY A 295 0.76 6.46 19.11
C GLY A 295 0.79 6.99 20.53
N GLU A 296 -0.31 7.55 21.05
CA GLU A 296 -0.38 8.03 22.45
C GLU A 296 -0.46 6.87 23.43
N GLY A 297 -1.11 5.78 23.03
CA GLY A 297 -1.34 4.60 23.86
C GLY A 297 -2.54 4.75 24.80
N ILE A 298 -2.87 3.66 25.45
CA ILE A 298 -4.07 3.52 26.28
C ILE A 298 -3.69 3.59 27.75
N PRO A 299 -4.32 4.46 28.56
CA PRO A 299 -4.03 4.54 29.99
C PRO A 299 -4.63 3.32 30.72
N ILE A 300 -3.77 2.39 31.13
CA ILE A 300 -4.14 1.20 31.93
C ILE A 300 -3.22 1.14 33.14
N ASP A 301 -3.78 1.07 34.34
CA ASP A 301 -3.06 0.95 35.62
C ASP A 301 -1.92 1.98 35.78
N GLY A 302 -2.14 3.22 35.34
CA GLY A 302 -1.17 4.31 35.41
C GLY A 302 -0.03 4.23 34.41
N ARG A 303 -0.12 3.36 33.41
CA ARG A 303 0.84 3.24 32.28
C ARG A 303 0.13 3.49 30.97
N MET A 304 0.87 4.00 29.98
CA MET A 304 0.39 4.16 28.62
C MET A 304 0.78 2.90 27.82
N GLU A 305 -0.13 1.94 27.74
CA GLU A 305 0.08 0.70 26.99
C GLU A 305 -0.11 0.95 25.49
N GLY A 306 0.73 0.33 24.65
CA GLY A 306 0.70 0.54 23.21
C GLY A 306 1.15 1.94 22.76
N SER A 307 1.81 2.71 23.62
CA SER A 307 2.37 4.02 23.24
C SER A 307 3.55 3.87 22.27
N GLY A 308 3.68 4.84 21.36
CA GLY A 308 4.75 4.87 20.36
C GLY A 308 4.59 3.81 19.25
N VAL A 309 3.42 3.18 19.11
CA VAL A 309 3.13 2.28 17.99
C VAL A 309 3.16 3.07 16.69
N LYS A 310 3.99 2.62 15.76
CA LYS A 310 4.11 3.15 14.41
C LYS A 310 4.54 2.02 13.47
N PHE A 311 3.73 1.75 12.46
CA PHE A 311 4.06 0.75 11.46
C PHE A 311 4.95 1.36 10.37
N PRO A 312 6.06 0.70 9.98
CA PRO A 312 7.04 1.27 9.07
C PRO A 312 6.63 1.25 7.59
N GLN A 313 5.53 0.56 7.24
CA GLN A 313 5.16 0.29 5.86
C GLN A 313 4.58 1.51 5.11
N GLY A 314 4.09 2.53 5.82
CA GLY A 314 3.48 3.69 5.18
C GLY A 314 2.92 4.69 6.19
N VAL A 315 2.18 5.66 5.69
CA VAL A 315 1.43 6.60 6.51
C VAL A 315 0.15 5.93 6.98
N SER A 316 -0.18 6.11 8.26
CA SER A 316 -1.39 5.55 8.84
C SER A 316 -2.66 6.13 8.19
N VAL A 317 -3.69 5.31 8.07
CA VAL A 317 -5.05 5.75 7.66
C VAL A 317 -5.70 6.71 8.66
N TYR A 318 -5.09 6.95 9.81
CA TYR A 318 -5.56 7.95 10.76
C TYR A 318 -5.35 9.36 10.21
N LYS A 319 -6.43 10.11 10.01
CA LYS A 319 -6.42 11.43 9.35
C LYS A 319 -5.38 12.42 9.87
N LYS A 320 -5.09 12.35 11.17
CA LYS A 320 -4.12 13.28 11.78
C LYS A 320 -2.66 12.83 11.62
N ASP A 321 -2.38 11.63 11.12
CA ASP A 321 -1.00 11.14 10.99
C ASP A 321 -0.24 11.90 9.91
N LEU A 322 -0.83 12.09 8.72
CA LEU A 322 -0.24 12.89 7.65
C LEU A 322 0.02 14.32 8.14
N GLU A 323 -0.97 14.96 8.76
CA GLU A 323 -0.83 16.32 9.29
C GLU A 323 0.29 16.43 10.35
N LYS A 324 0.48 15.39 11.17
CA LYS A 324 1.57 15.32 12.14
C LYS A 324 2.94 15.24 11.44
N ARG A 325 3.06 14.43 10.40
CA ARG A 325 4.31 14.23 9.65
C ARG A 325 4.74 15.47 8.89
N ILE A 326 3.82 16.13 8.19
CA ILE A 326 4.15 17.30 7.37
C ILE A 326 4.43 18.56 8.19
N ARG A 327 4.16 18.59 9.50
CA ARG A 327 4.44 19.77 10.38
C ARG A 327 5.91 20.18 10.39
N SER A 328 6.83 19.26 10.12
CA SER A 328 8.27 19.54 10.07
C SER A 328 8.70 20.21 8.75
N LEU A 329 7.84 20.22 7.74
CA LEU A 329 8.10 20.80 6.43
C LEU A 329 7.88 22.32 6.43
N SER A 330 8.36 23.01 5.38
CA SER A 330 8.03 24.41 5.14
C SER A 330 6.51 24.58 4.97
N LYS A 331 5.99 25.79 5.14
CA LYS A 331 4.56 26.06 4.94
C LYS A 331 4.11 25.79 3.51
N GLU A 332 4.97 26.15 2.55
CA GLU A 332 4.73 25.91 1.14
C GLU A 332 4.67 24.40 0.84
N ASP A 333 5.61 23.61 1.38
CA ASP A 333 5.59 22.18 1.20
C ASP A 333 4.38 21.51 1.87
N GLN A 334 3.95 22.01 3.04
CA GLN A 334 2.73 21.55 3.70
C GLN A 334 1.48 21.79 2.85
N GLU A 335 1.37 22.96 2.21
CA GLU A 335 0.25 23.30 1.32
C GLU A 335 0.24 22.43 0.07
N GLN A 336 1.41 22.22 -0.56
CA GLN A 336 1.57 21.30 -1.70
C GLN A 336 1.18 19.87 -1.31
N MET A 337 1.61 19.39 -0.14
CA MET A 337 1.25 18.04 0.31
C MET A 337 -0.26 17.85 0.51
N ARG A 338 -0.96 18.86 1.05
CA ARG A 338 -2.42 18.78 1.18
C ARG A 338 -3.12 18.80 -0.18
N ASP A 339 -2.62 19.59 -1.13
CA ASP A 339 -3.15 19.62 -2.50
C ASP A 339 -2.94 18.25 -3.19
N ILE A 340 -1.75 17.67 -3.07
CA ILE A 340 -1.44 16.34 -3.61
C ILE A 340 -2.34 15.27 -2.99
N GLN A 341 -2.50 15.28 -1.66
CA GLN A 341 -3.40 14.34 -0.98
C GLN A 341 -4.85 14.45 -1.47
N GLY A 342 -5.31 15.67 -1.76
CA GLY A 342 -6.64 15.92 -2.33
C GLY A 342 -6.83 15.42 -3.77
N LYS A 343 -5.75 15.07 -4.47
CA LYS A 343 -5.78 14.57 -5.85
C LYS A 343 -5.79 13.05 -5.96
N ILE A 344 -5.88 12.32 -4.85
CA ILE A 344 -6.01 10.86 -4.88
C ILE A 344 -7.34 10.49 -5.54
N THR A 345 -7.29 9.83 -6.69
CA THR A 345 -8.47 9.36 -7.44
C THR A 345 -8.60 7.84 -7.42
N ALA A 346 -7.51 7.13 -7.13
CA ALA A 346 -7.49 5.68 -7.03
C ALA A 346 -6.78 5.23 -5.76
N VAL A 347 -7.31 4.19 -5.13
CA VAL A 347 -6.67 3.51 -3.99
C VAL A 347 -6.73 2.02 -4.25
N ARG A 348 -5.60 1.34 -4.16
CA ARG A 348 -5.50 -0.07 -4.52
C ARG A 348 -4.49 -0.84 -3.67
N PHE A 349 -4.55 -2.15 -3.77
CA PHE A 349 -3.46 -3.04 -3.38
C PHE A 349 -2.57 -3.32 -4.58
N TYR A 350 -1.27 -3.40 -4.36
CA TYR A 350 -0.43 -4.08 -5.34
C TYR A 350 -0.72 -5.57 -5.35
N SER A 351 -0.49 -6.19 -6.49
CA SER A 351 -0.72 -7.61 -6.72
C SER A 351 0.46 -8.26 -7.42
N GLU A 352 0.39 -9.56 -7.59
CA GLU A 352 1.34 -10.31 -8.41
C GLU A 352 1.37 -9.80 -9.86
N LEU A 353 0.23 -9.31 -10.38
CA LEU A 353 0.15 -8.74 -11.72
C LEU A 353 1.01 -7.48 -11.87
N ASP A 354 1.09 -6.64 -10.84
CA ASP A 354 1.96 -5.45 -10.84
C ASP A 354 3.43 -5.83 -10.95
N GLY A 355 3.86 -6.86 -10.23
CA GLY A 355 5.21 -7.40 -10.36
C GLY A 355 5.50 -7.94 -11.77
N LYS A 356 4.52 -8.61 -12.39
CA LYS A 356 4.65 -9.10 -13.77
C LYS A 356 4.69 -7.96 -14.78
N LEU A 357 3.91 -6.89 -14.56
CA LEU A 357 3.94 -5.69 -15.39
C LEU A 357 5.31 -5.00 -15.35
N ASN A 358 5.88 -4.84 -14.16
CA ASN A 358 7.22 -4.27 -14.00
C ASN A 358 8.30 -5.12 -14.70
N ALA A 359 8.25 -6.45 -14.52
CA ALA A 359 9.16 -7.37 -15.21
C ALA A 359 8.99 -7.33 -16.74
N LEU A 360 7.76 -7.14 -17.22
CA LEU A 360 7.48 -6.98 -18.65
C LEU A 360 8.09 -5.71 -19.20
N LEU A 361 7.94 -4.56 -18.53
CA LEU A 361 8.54 -3.28 -18.94
C LEU A 361 10.05 -3.41 -19.11
N MET A 362 10.73 -4.05 -18.17
CA MET A 362 12.18 -4.27 -18.25
C MET A 362 12.59 -5.12 -19.47
N LYS A 363 11.84 -6.19 -19.76
CA LYS A 363 12.06 -7.04 -20.92
C LYS A 363 11.76 -6.32 -22.23
N TYR A 364 10.67 -5.58 -22.25
CA TYR A 364 10.19 -4.83 -23.42
C TYR A 364 11.18 -3.73 -23.83
N GLY A 365 11.67 -2.95 -22.87
CA GLY A 365 12.66 -1.90 -23.11
C GLY A 365 14.01 -2.42 -23.60
N ALA A 366 14.33 -3.69 -23.36
CA ALA A 366 15.55 -4.33 -23.87
C ALA A 366 15.44 -4.82 -25.32
N GLN A 367 14.23 -4.86 -25.90
CA GLN A 367 14.02 -5.33 -27.27
C GLN A 367 14.15 -4.19 -28.28
N SER A 368 14.78 -4.48 -29.41
CA SER A 368 14.85 -3.57 -30.56
C SER A 368 13.93 -3.99 -31.73
N ASP A 369 13.45 -5.23 -31.73
CA ASP A 369 12.57 -5.77 -32.76
C ASP A 369 11.09 -5.56 -32.40
N GLU A 370 10.33 -4.90 -33.26
CA GLU A 370 8.92 -4.60 -33.04
C GLU A 370 8.03 -5.86 -33.01
N GLY A 371 8.41 -6.91 -33.73
CA GLY A 371 7.70 -8.19 -33.69
C GLY A 371 7.87 -8.88 -32.33
N GLU A 372 9.07 -8.84 -31.75
CA GLU A 372 9.35 -9.36 -30.41
C GLU A 372 8.63 -8.56 -29.33
N LYS A 373 8.63 -7.23 -29.43
CA LYS A 373 7.89 -6.35 -28.52
C LYS A 373 6.38 -6.68 -28.52
N ARG A 374 5.81 -6.81 -29.71
CA ARG A 374 4.41 -7.19 -29.87
C ARG A 374 4.11 -8.56 -29.26
N ALA A 375 4.94 -9.55 -29.55
CA ALA A 375 4.80 -10.89 -28.99
C ALA A 375 4.87 -10.92 -27.45
N LEU A 376 5.71 -10.07 -26.85
CA LEU A 376 5.78 -9.92 -25.39
C LEU A 376 4.46 -9.40 -24.80
N ALA A 377 3.87 -8.35 -25.38
CA ALA A 377 2.60 -7.78 -24.91
C ALA A 377 1.44 -8.78 -25.08
N GLU A 378 1.31 -9.43 -26.26
CA GLU A 378 0.29 -10.46 -26.55
C GLU A 378 0.39 -11.63 -25.56
N ASN A 379 1.60 -12.12 -25.32
CA ASN A 379 1.83 -13.22 -24.38
C ASN A 379 1.46 -12.83 -22.95
N ALA A 380 1.83 -11.62 -22.51
CA ALA A 380 1.52 -11.12 -21.18
C ALA A 380 0.00 -11.08 -20.96
N ILE A 381 -0.76 -10.47 -21.85
CA ILE A 381 -2.22 -10.40 -21.77
C ILE A 381 -2.85 -11.79 -21.71
N ARG A 382 -2.36 -12.73 -22.53
CA ARG A 382 -2.84 -14.11 -22.53
C ARG A 382 -2.59 -14.83 -21.22
N GLU A 383 -1.39 -14.68 -20.64
CA GLU A 383 -1.04 -15.31 -19.36
C GLU A 383 -1.80 -14.67 -18.19
N TRP A 384 -1.94 -13.34 -18.17
CA TRP A 384 -2.65 -12.65 -17.09
C TRP A 384 -4.15 -12.98 -17.08
N LYS A 385 -4.78 -13.13 -18.23
CA LYS A 385 -6.18 -13.61 -18.33
C LYS A 385 -6.38 -15.00 -17.72
N LYS A 386 -5.35 -15.85 -17.69
CA LYS A 386 -5.43 -17.17 -17.02
C LYS A 386 -5.37 -17.05 -15.49
N LEU A 387 -4.69 -16.03 -14.97
CA LEU A 387 -4.58 -15.82 -13.54
C LEU A 387 -5.89 -15.31 -12.92
N LEU A 388 -6.79 -14.73 -13.73
CA LEU A 388 -8.08 -14.22 -13.28
C LEU A 388 -9.21 -15.27 -13.35
N LYS A 389 -8.93 -16.44 -13.91
CA LYS A 389 -9.87 -17.59 -13.96
C LYS A 389 -9.59 -18.56 -12.81
#